data_783ca6e7b975188d433fa5e6e518da49
#
_entry.id   783ca6e7b975188d433fa5e6e518da49
#
_cell.length_a   1.000
_cell.length_b   1.000
_cell.length_c   1.000
_cell.angle_alpha   90.00
_cell.angle_beta   90.00
_cell.angle_gamma   90.00
#
_symmetry.space_group_name_H-M   'P 1'
#
loop_
_entity.id
_entity.type
_entity.pdbx_description
1 polymer ?
#
loop_
_entity_poly.entity_id
_entity_poly.type
_entity_poly.pdbx_seq_one_letter_code
_entity_poly.pdbx_strand_id
1 'polypeptide(L)'
;MNALRLRSIACALGAALLCALSGAAQGGESYVGRPIYSEPGSGLQLPPGCHMEPTWRARMGSSDMEVWVVDCGGIARGWFVRRSLIEMVKGNQARLRFQVLDERQWPGETAGDTVSVQCVGKSGPEGGYVVLGAKWRATGNELRLTGAQSVVRADPNSQKFVAASLAQVECTRYPDREAMLRRLQQAPR
;
A
#
# COMPACT_ATOMS: atom_id res chain seq x y z
N MET A 1 -48.60 -42.05 -59.18
CA MET A 1 -48.81 -40.60 -59.07
C MET A 1 -48.63 -40.20 -57.64
N ASN A 2 -47.42 -39.89 -57.25
CA ASN A 2 -47.09 -39.49 -55.87
C ASN A 2 -46.22 -38.21 -55.89
N ALA A 3 -46.83 -37.14 -55.41
CA ALA A 3 -46.21 -35.84 -55.35
C ALA A 3 -45.29 -35.77 -54.09
N LEU A 4 -43.98 -35.62 -54.30
CA LEU A 4 -43.02 -35.32 -53.26
C LEU A 4 -43.15 -33.85 -52.88
N ARG A 5 -43.47 -33.57 -51.61
CA ARG A 5 -43.39 -32.24 -51.02
C ARG A 5 -41.99 -32.07 -50.38
N LEU A 6 -41.18 -31.25 -51.01
CA LEU A 6 -39.95 -30.71 -50.36
C LEU A 6 -40.33 -29.74 -49.21
N ARG A 7 -39.94 -30.04 -47.99
CA ARG A 7 -40.01 -29.11 -46.89
C ARG A 7 -38.61 -28.46 -46.73
N SER A 8 -38.55 -27.18 -47.04
CA SER A 8 -37.41 -26.33 -46.80
C SER A 8 -37.22 -26.15 -45.27
N ILE A 9 -36.10 -26.61 -44.76
CA ILE A 9 -35.68 -26.34 -43.39
C ILE A 9 -34.83 -25.04 -43.43
N ALA A 10 -35.40 -23.95 -42.93
CA ALA A 10 -34.70 -22.72 -42.72
C ALA A 10 -33.85 -22.85 -41.45
N CYS A 11 -32.53 -22.96 -41.61
CA CYS A 11 -31.56 -22.82 -40.52
C CYS A 11 -31.51 -21.36 -40.08
N ALA A 12 -32.16 -21.05 -38.96
CA ALA A 12 -31.96 -19.78 -38.27
C ALA A 12 -30.61 -19.83 -37.54
N LEU A 13 -29.58 -19.21 -38.12
CA LEU A 13 -28.31 -18.92 -37.47
C LEU A 13 -28.53 -17.81 -36.44
N GLY A 14 -28.79 -18.21 -35.22
CA GLY A 14 -28.72 -17.33 -34.05
C GLY A 14 -27.28 -16.95 -33.75
N ALA A 15 -26.87 -15.78 -34.22
CA ALA A 15 -25.60 -15.17 -33.77
C ALA A 15 -25.73 -14.78 -32.29
N ALA A 16 -25.29 -15.67 -31.41
CA ALA A 16 -25.08 -15.34 -30.01
C ALA A 16 -23.93 -14.36 -29.94
N LEU A 17 -24.25 -13.07 -29.83
CA LEU A 17 -23.32 -11.98 -29.51
C LEU A 17 -22.89 -12.16 -28.04
N LEU A 18 -21.84 -12.93 -27.81
CA LEU A 18 -21.13 -12.97 -26.55
C LEU A 18 -20.48 -11.59 -26.34
N CYS A 19 -21.23 -10.68 -25.73
CA CYS A 19 -20.65 -9.51 -25.07
C CYS A 19 -19.76 -10.03 -23.96
N ALA A 20 -18.48 -10.27 -24.27
CA ALA A 20 -17.44 -10.38 -23.30
C ALA A 20 -17.40 -9.03 -22.57
N LEU A 21 -18.15 -8.93 -21.47
CA LEU A 21 -17.94 -7.92 -20.44
C LEU A 21 -16.53 -8.17 -19.89
N SER A 22 -15.54 -7.66 -20.60
CA SER A 22 -14.22 -7.44 -20.06
C SER A 22 -14.44 -6.46 -18.93
N GLY A 23 -14.68 -6.98 -17.73
CA GLY A 23 -14.58 -6.23 -16.50
C GLY A 23 -13.17 -5.66 -16.49
N ALA A 24 -13.03 -4.44 -17.01
CA ALA A 24 -11.84 -3.66 -16.77
C ALA A 24 -11.72 -3.61 -15.24
N ALA A 25 -10.81 -4.39 -14.70
CA ALA A 25 -10.37 -4.20 -13.33
C ALA A 25 -10.10 -2.71 -13.24
N GLN A 26 -10.84 -2.00 -12.39
CA GLN A 26 -10.60 -0.60 -12.06
C GLN A 26 -9.30 -0.53 -11.26
N GLY A 27 -8.22 -0.98 -11.85
CA GLY A 27 -6.87 -0.72 -11.42
C GLY A 27 -6.62 0.75 -11.71
N GLY A 28 -6.73 1.59 -10.68
CA GLY A 28 -6.38 2.98 -10.79
C GLY A 28 -4.97 3.12 -11.37
N GLU A 29 -4.71 4.25 -11.99
CA GLU A 29 -3.42 4.57 -12.60
C GLU A 29 -2.24 4.27 -11.66
N SER A 30 -1.18 3.65 -12.16
CA SER A 30 0.03 3.36 -11.37
C SER A 30 0.85 4.64 -11.15
N TYR A 31 1.42 4.76 -9.96
CA TYR A 31 2.29 5.86 -9.58
C TYR A 31 3.79 5.51 -9.67
N VAL A 32 4.14 4.30 -10.07
CA VAL A 32 5.54 3.87 -10.24
C VAL A 32 6.28 4.81 -11.19
N GLY A 33 7.46 5.27 -10.77
CA GLY A 33 8.29 6.21 -11.51
C GLY A 33 7.89 7.68 -11.33
N ARG A 34 6.72 8.00 -10.77
CA ARG A 34 6.27 9.38 -10.56
C ARG A 34 7.01 10.04 -9.40
N PRO A 35 7.47 11.28 -9.57
CA PRO A 35 8.05 12.05 -8.49
C PRO A 35 6.96 12.65 -7.59
N ILE A 36 7.25 12.68 -6.29
CA ILE A 36 6.47 13.35 -5.26
C ILE A 36 7.41 14.31 -4.57
N TYR A 37 6.96 15.52 -4.28
CA TYR A 37 7.79 16.56 -3.72
C TYR A 37 7.35 16.90 -2.30
N SER A 38 8.31 17.23 -1.44
CA SER A 38 8.06 17.86 -0.15
C SER A 38 8.68 19.24 -0.17
N GLU A 39 7.83 20.25 -0.05
CA GLU A 39 8.23 21.64 -0.05
C GLU A 39 8.27 22.19 1.38
N PRO A 40 9.25 23.05 1.68
CA PRO A 40 9.29 23.75 2.95
C PRO A 40 8.00 24.54 3.21
N GLY A 41 7.40 24.31 4.38
CA GLY A 41 6.17 25.00 4.81
C GLY A 41 4.85 24.43 4.29
N SER A 42 4.82 23.77 3.13
CA SER A 42 3.61 23.12 2.59
C SER A 42 3.58 21.62 2.75
N GLY A 43 4.73 21.02 3.15
CA GLY A 43 4.81 19.58 3.38
C GLY A 43 4.84 18.74 2.11
N LEU A 44 4.32 17.52 2.22
CA LEU A 44 4.33 16.53 1.14
C LEU A 44 3.20 16.78 0.16
N GLN A 45 3.55 16.91 -1.13
CA GLN A 45 2.60 17.15 -2.21
C GLN A 45 2.23 15.81 -2.87
N LEU A 46 1.19 15.19 -2.36
CA LEU A 46 0.65 13.96 -2.94
C LEU A 46 -0.11 14.25 -4.24
N PRO A 47 -0.23 13.24 -5.14
CA PRO A 47 -1.08 13.36 -6.31
C PRO A 47 -2.54 13.69 -5.94
N PRO A 48 -3.30 14.35 -6.84
CA PRO A 48 -4.70 14.65 -6.61
C PRO A 48 -5.51 13.41 -6.22
N GLY A 49 -6.37 13.55 -5.22
CA GLY A 49 -7.19 12.44 -4.71
C GLY A 49 -6.45 11.45 -3.83
N CYS A 50 -5.16 11.66 -3.55
CA CYS A 50 -4.40 10.85 -2.61
C CYS A 50 -4.26 11.55 -1.26
N HIS A 51 -4.38 10.78 -0.19
CA HIS A 51 -4.24 11.21 1.20
C HIS A 51 -3.32 10.26 1.98
N MET A 52 -2.58 10.79 2.94
CA MET A 52 -1.69 10.01 3.80
C MET A 52 -1.53 10.69 5.16
N GLU A 53 -1.73 9.93 6.22
CA GLU A 53 -1.40 10.36 7.58
C GLU A 53 0.10 10.21 7.86
N PRO A 54 0.71 11.05 8.72
CA PRO A 54 2.13 10.94 9.06
C PRO A 54 2.53 9.56 9.61
N THR A 55 1.62 8.88 10.30
CA THR A 55 1.83 7.54 10.87
C THR A 55 1.80 6.43 9.82
N TRP A 56 1.40 6.73 8.59
CA TRP A 56 1.35 5.76 7.49
C TRP A 56 2.66 5.69 6.70
N ARG A 57 3.76 6.14 7.31
CA ARG A 57 5.11 6.11 6.76
C ARG A 57 6.04 5.31 7.66
N ALA A 58 6.86 4.47 7.07
CA ALA A 58 7.92 3.75 7.75
C ALA A 58 9.25 3.94 6.99
N ARG A 59 10.27 4.41 7.69
CA ARG A 59 11.63 4.46 7.17
C ARG A 59 12.29 3.09 7.28
N MET A 60 13.11 2.76 6.31
CA MET A 60 13.86 1.52 6.29
C MET A 60 15.27 1.76 6.85
N GLY A 61 15.41 1.65 8.17
CA GLY A 61 16.68 1.89 8.87
C GLY A 61 17.27 3.28 8.56
N SER A 62 18.56 3.34 8.25
CA SER A 62 19.28 4.55 7.86
C SER A 62 19.25 4.86 6.37
N SER A 63 18.54 4.05 5.58
CA SER A 63 18.48 4.21 4.13
C SER A 63 17.67 5.44 3.70
N ASP A 64 17.81 5.80 2.43
CA ASP A 64 16.97 6.80 1.76
C ASP A 64 15.61 6.23 1.32
N MET A 65 15.28 5.01 1.72
CA MET A 65 14.07 4.31 1.33
C MET A 65 13.03 4.34 2.43
N GLU A 66 11.78 4.42 2.01
CA GLU A 66 10.62 4.44 2.89
C GLU A 66 9.49 3.60 2.29
N VAL A 67 8.61 3.13 3.15
CA VAL A 67 7.35 2.52 2.75
C VAL A 67 6.21 3.38 3.26
N TRP A 68 5.28 3.67 2.38
CA TRP A 68 4.10 4.49 2.68
C TRP A 68 2.83 3.69 2.43
N VAL A 69 1.81 3.94 3.23
CA VAL A 69 0.43 3.57 2.90
C VAL A 69 -0.31 4.85 2.56
N VAL A 70 -1.00 4.86 1.44
CA VAL A 70 -1.69 6.03 0.90
C VAL A 70 -3.11 5.60 0.51
N ASP A 71 -4.08 6.42 0.82
CA ASP A 71 -5.42 6.31 0.24
C ASP A 71 -5.47 7.14 -1.04
N CYS A 72 -5.84 6.56 -2.14
CA CYS A 72 -6.05 7.27 -3.41
C CYS A 72 -7.42 6.93 -3.98
N GLY A 73 -8.38 7.81 -3.73
CA GLY A 73 -9.75 7.65 -4.20
C GLY A 73 -10.47 6.45 -3.57
N GLY A 74 -10.21 6.16 -2.27
CA GLY A 74 -10.80 5.04 -1.55
C GLY A 74 -10.12 3.69 -1.81
N ILE A 75 -8.93 3.70 -2.43
CA ILE A 75 -8.11 2.50 -2.64
C ILE A 75 -6.85 2.63 -1.79
N ALA A 76 -6.67 1.73 -0.83
CA ALA A 76 -5.44 1.64 -0.08
C ALA A 76 -4.30 1.18 -0.98
N ARG A 77 -3.18 1.91 -0.94
CA ARG A 77 -1.98 1.63 -1.74
C ARG A 77 -0.76 1.60 -0.85
N GLY A 78 0.11 0.63 -1.04
CA GLY A 78 1.46 0.63 -0.50
C GLY A 78 2.41 1.15 -1.55
N TRP A 79 3.18 2.18 -1.21
CA TRP A 79 4.25 2.70 -2.05
C TRP A 79 5.60 2.43 -1.41
N PHE A 80 6.47 1.82 -2.19
CA PHE A 80 7.88 1.74 -1.86
C PHE A 80 8.57 2.91 -2.55
N VAL A 81 9.15 3.82 -1.77
CA VAL A 81 9.68 5.08 -2.27
C VAL A 81 11.15 5.26 -1.93
N ARG A 82 11.88 5.96 -2.80
CA ARG A 82 13.23 6.47 -2.54
C ARG A 82 13.17 7.97 -2.36
N ARG A 83 13.79 8.44 -1.28
CA ARG A 83 13.97 9.85 -0.98
C ARG A 83 15.30 10.35 -1.55
N SER A 84 15.30 11.55 -2.11
CA SER A 84 16.50 12.29 -2.47
C SER A 84 16.38 13.75 -2.02
N LEU A 85 17.50 14.31 -1.60
CA LEU A 85 17.61 15.73 -1.33
C LEU A 85 17.71 16.47 -2.67
N ILE A 86 16.88 17.50 -2.88
CA ILE A 86 17.01 18.40 -4.02
C ILE A 86 17.91 19.58 -3.64
N GLU A 87 17.52 20.29 -2.57
CA GLU A 87 18.26 21.45 -2.09
C GLU A 87 18.00 21.71 -0.61
N MET A 88 18.92 22.41 0.02
CA MET A 88 18.72 23.03 1.33
C MET A 88 18.28 24.48 1.13
N VAL A 89 17.18 24.86 1.75
CA VAL A 89 16.67 26.23 1.75
C VAL A 89 16.97 26.92 3.09
N LYS A 90 16.74 28.23 3.16
CA LYS A 90 16.99 29.00 4.39
C LYS A 90 16.26 28.41 5.59
N GLY A 91 16.90 28.42 6.76
CA GLY A 91 16.33 27.92 8.01
C GLY A 91 16.43 26.41 8.21
N ASN A 92 17.42 25.75 7.61
CA ASN A 92 17.63 24.30 7.69
C ASN A 92 16.45 23.46 7.19
N GLN A 93 15.64 24.01 6.34
CA GLN A 93 14.57 23.30 5.66
C GLN A 93 15.09 22.66 4.38
N ALA A 94 14.62 21.46 4.06
CA ALA A 94 15.02 20.73 2.87
C ALA A 94 13.85 20.58 1.91
N ARG A 95 14.12 20.83 0.63
CA ARG A 95 13.25 20.38 -0.45
C ARG A 95 13.62 18.95 -0.79
N LEU A 96 12.67 18.03 -0.69
CA LEU A 96 12.89 16.62 -0.93
C LEU A 96 12.09 16.16 -2.15
N ARG A 97 12.66 15.19 -2.85
CA ARG A 97 11.99 14.44 -3.89
C ARG A 97 11.88 13.00 -3.46
N PHE A 98 10.71 12.42 -3.65
CA PHE A 98 10.45 10.99 -3.50
C PHE A 98 10.09 10.41 -4.86
N GLN A 99 10.55 9.22 -5.14
CA GLN A 99 10.20 8.49 -6.35
C GLN A 99 9.57 7.16 -5.95
N VAL A 100 8.38 6.87 -6.46
CA VAL A 100 7.73 5.58 -6.25
C VAL A 100 8.48 4.52 -7.06
N LEU A 101 9.06 3.55 -6.38
CA LEU A 101 9.83 2.45 -6.97
C LEU A 101 8.93 1.27 -7.31
N ASP A 102 7.99 0.96 -6.41
CA ASP A 102 7.01 -0.11 -6.58
C ASP A 102 5.72 0.24 -5.87
N GLU A 103 4.63 -0.40 -6.29
CA GLU A 103 3.28 -0.15 -5.78
C GLU A 103 2.52 -1.47 -5.60
N ARG A 104 1.74 -1.53 -4.53
CA ARG A 104 0.71 -2.54 -4.30
C ARG A 104 -0.62 -1.86 -4.02
N GLN A 105 -1.69 -2.44 -4.52
CA GLN A 105 -3.04 -1.93 -4.35
C GLN A 105 -3.91 -2.96 -3.63
N TRP A 106 -4.76 -2.47 -2.74
CA TRP A 106 -5.74 -3.27 -2.01
C TRP A 106 -7.14 -2.64 -2.16
N PRO A 107 -7.85 -2.95 -3.26
CA PRO A 107 -9.21 -2.47 -3.47
C PRO A 107 -10.14 -2.93 -2.35
N GLY A 108 -10.97 -2.03 -1.85
CA GLY A 108 -11.90 -2.31 -0.76
C GLY A 108 -11.30 -2.29 0.65
N GLU A 109 -10.00 -2.03 0.75
CA GLU A 109 -9.31 -1.94 2.04
C GLU A 109 -9.02 -0.48 2.39
N THR A 110 -8.96 -0.19 3.69
CA THR A 110 -8.76 1.17 4.23
C THR A 110 -7.31 1.37 4.64
N ALA A 111 -6.70 2.43 4.10
CA ALA A 111 -5.36 2.84 4.50
C ALA A 111 -5.31 3.18 6.00
N GLY A 112 -4.29 2.68 6.69
CA GLY A 112 -4.09 2.89 8.13
C GLY A 112 -4.90 1.98 9.05
N ASP A 113 -6.08 1.54 8.64
CA ASP A 113 -6.92 0.63 9.44
C ASP A 113 -6.65 -0.83 9.11
N THR A 114 -6.90 -1.25 7.87
CA THR A 114 -6.68 -2.62 7.43
C THR A 114 -5.36 -2.82 6.69
N VAL A 115 -4.78 -1.75 6.13
CA VAL A 115 -3.44 -1.76 5.52
C VAL A 115 -2.50 -0.90 6.36
N SER A 116 -1.41 -1.47 6.87
CA SER A 116 -0.50 -0.80 7.80
C SER A 116 0.97 -0.99 7.45
N VAL A 117 1.76 0.03 7.72
CA VAL A 117 3.24 0.00 7.71
C VAL A 117 3.86 0.02 9.10
N GLN A 118 3.05 0.07 10.16
CA GLN A 118 3.52 0.08 11.55
C GLN A 118 3.90 -1.33 12.01
N CYS A 119 4.76 -1.97 11.25
CA CYS A 119 5.14 -3.35 11.42
C CYS A 119 6.66 -3.49 11.31
N VAL A 120 7.23 -4.30 12.18
CA VAL A 120 8.66 -4.59 12.22
C VAL A 120 8.91 -6.07 12.08
N GLY A 121 10.05 -6.43 11.51
CA GLY A 121 10.50 -7.82 11.50
C GLY A 121 10.96 -8.24 12.89
N LYS A 122 10.63 -9.46 13.31
CA LYS A 122 11.08 -10.02 14.61
C LYS A 122 12.59 -10.21 14.66
N SER A 123 13.25 -10.33 13.53
CA SER A 123 14.71 -10.54 13.43
C SER A 123 15.53 -9.26 13.32
N GLY A 124 14.91 -8.08 13.40
CA GLY A 124 15.65 -6.81 13.36
C GLY A 124 14.87 -5.63 12.79
N PRO A 125 15.47 -4.44 12.86
CA PRO A 125 14.83 -3.18 12.48
C PRO A 125 14.72 -2.95 10.97
N GLU A 126 14.99 -3.94 10.15
CA GLU A 126 14.83 -3.85 8.71
C GLU A 126 13.34 -3.74 8.36
N GLY A 127 12.79 -2.55 8.67
CA GLY A 127 11.42 -2.17 8.41
C GLY A 127 11.12 -2.18 6.90
N GLY A 128 9.91 -1.81 6.55
CA GLY A 128 9.46 -1.77 5.17
C GLY A 128 8.44 -2.85 4.87
N TYR A 129 7.72 -3.26 5.89
CA TYR A 129 6.60 -4.19 5.73
C TYR A 129 5.30 -3.42 5.53
N VAL A 130 4.47 -3.93 4.61
CA VAL A 130 3.06 -3.57 4.51
C VAL A 130 2.25 -4.80 4.83
N VAL A 131 1.37 -4.67 5.81
CA VAL A 131 0.52 -5.78 6.27
C VAL A 131 -0.92 -5.45 5.95
N LEU A 132 -1.59 -6.38 5.30
CA LEU A 132 -3.03 -6.44 5.20
C LEU A 132 -3.56 -7.20 6.41
N GLY A 133 -4.30 -6.53 7.26
CA GLY A 133 -4.78 -7.10 8.50
C GLY A 133 -6.22 -6.72 8.79
N ALA A 134 -6.83 -7.48 9.66
CA ALA A 134 -8.24 -7.34 9.92
C ALA A 134 -8.58 -6.22 10.91
N LYS A 135 -7.85 -6.09 12.02
CA LYS A 135 -8.25 -5.16 13.10
C LYS A 135 -7.11 -4.88 14.06
N TRP A 136 -7.09 -3.65 14.57
CA TRP A 136 -6.30 -3.28 15.73
C TRP A 136 -7.04 -3.65 17.02
N ARG A 137 -6.37 -4.34 17.93
CA ARG A 137 -6.91 -4.69 19.26
C ARG A 137 -6.04 -4.13 20.36
N ALA A 138 -6.68 -3.57 21.37
CA ALA A 138 -5.98 -3.11 22.57
C ALA A 138 -5.38 -4.28 23.34
N THR A 139 -4.11 -4.13 23.71
CA THR A 139 -3.37 -5.07 24.55
C THR A 139 -2.52 -4.23 25.52
N GLY A 140 -3.08 -3.99 26.71
CA GLY A 140 -2.47 -3.02 27.64
C GLY A 140 -2.42 -1.61 27.04
N ASN A 141 -1.25 -1.02 26.98
CA ASN A 141 -1.02 0.35 26.47
C ASN A 141 -0.72 0.42 24.97
N GLU A 142 -0.88 -0.68 24.24
CA GLU A 142 -0.62 -0.73 22.81
C GLU A 142 -1.79 -1.32 22.04
N LEU A 143 -1.85 -1.02 20.76
CA LEU A 143 -2.73 -1.69 19.82
C LEU A 143 -1.91 -2.70 19.03
N ARG A 144 -2.38 -3.92 18.92
CA ARG A 144 -1.77 -4.97 18.09
C ARG A 144 -2.66 -5.30 16.92
N LEU A 145 -2.08 -5.45 15.75
CA LEU A 145 -2.81 -5.91 14.58
C LEU A 145 -3.10 -7.41 14.73
N THR A 146 -4.36 -7.77 14.57
CA THR A 146 -4.83 -9.16 14.64
C THR A 146 -5.52 -9.55 13.36
N GLY A 147 -5.48 -10.86 13.03
CA GLY A 147 -6.11 -11.38 11.82
C GLY A 147 -5.40 -10.93 10.53
N ALA A 148 -4.10 -10.65 10.60
CA ALA A 148 -3.31 -10.34 9.44
C ALA A 148 -3.45 -11.45 8.38
N GLN A 149 -3.76 -11.05 7.15
CA GLN A 149 -4.07 -11.96 6.04
C GLN A 149 -2.86 -12.14 5.13
N SER A 150 -2.14 -11.08 4.89
CA SER A 150 -0.94 -11.11 4.04
C SER A 150 0.06 -10.04 4.46
N VAL A 151 1.30 -10.24 4.06
CA VAL A 151 2.37 -9.28 4.27
C VAL A 151 3.27 -9.23 3.04
N VAL A 152 3.68 -8.03 2.69
CA VAL A 152 4.76 -7.81 1.72
C VAL A 152 5.87 -7.02 2.38
N ARG A 153 7.10 -7.26 1.94
CA ARG A 153 8.29 -6.53 2.38
C ARG A 153 8.86 -5.75 1.20
N ALA A 154 9.21 -4.51 1.43
CA ALA A 154 10.03 -3.76 0.49
C ALA A 154 11.45 -4.34 0.49
N ASP A 155 11.94 -4.73 -0.66
CA ASP A 155 13.29 -5.24 -0.82
C ASP A 155 14.18 -4.18 -1.50
N PRO A 156 15.17 -3.63 -0.79
CA PRO A 156 16.04 -2.59 -1.32
C PRO A 156 16.84 -3.01 -2.55
N ASN A 157 17.20 -4.29 -2.63
CA ASN A 157 18.03 -4.79 -3.73
C ASN A 157 17.27 -4.87 -5.04
N SER A 158 16.07 -5.45 -5.01
CA SER A 158 15.21 -5.56 -6.19
C SER A 158 14.38 -4.30 -6.44
N GLN A 159 14.29 -3.40 -5.46
CA GLN A 159 13.41 -2.22 -5.45
C GLN A 159 11.94 -2.57 -5.68
N LYS A 160 11.52 -3.71 -5.12
CA LYS A 160 10.19 -4.28 -5.28
C LYS A 160 9.59 -4.71 -3.94
N PHE A 161 8.28 -4.76 -3.89
CA PHE A 161 7.60 -5.51 -2.85
C PHE A 161 7.69 -7.01 -3.13
N VAL A 162 8.20 -7.75 -2.17
CA VAL A 162 8.28 -9.21 -2.20
C VAL A 162 7.38 -9.82 -1.13
N ALA A 163 6.91 -11.03 -1.37
CA ALA A 163 6.14 -11.77 -0.36
C ALA A 163 6.99 -11.99 0.90
N ALA A 164 6.35 -11.90 2.06
CA ALA A 164 6.97 -12.17 3.35
C ALA A 164 6.10 -13.07 4.21
N SER A 165 6.67 -13.64 5.27
CA SER A 165 5.94 -14.49 6.20
C SER A 165 5.34 -13.67 7.33
N LEU A 166 4.04 -13.83 7.59
CA LEU A 166 3.36 -13.23 8.74
C LEU A 166 3.99 -13.64 10.08
N ALA A 167 4.56 -14.84 10.17
CA ALA A 167 5.23 -15.31 11.38
C ALA A 167 6.47 -14.48 11.76
N GLN A 168 7.04 -13.76 10.81
CA GLN A 168 8.24 -12.94 10.99
C GLN A 168 7.94 -11.47 11.30
N VAL A 169 6.69 -11.07 11.35
CA VAL A 169 6.30 -9.66 11.47
C VAL A 169 5.45 -9.44 12.71
N GLU A 170 5.70 -8.36 13.39
CA GLU A 170 4.89 -7.86 14.50
C GLU A 170 4.46 -6.43 14.20
N CYS A 171 3.16 -6.15 14.35
CA CYS A 171 2.58 -4.84 14.10
C CYS A 171 2.00 -4.29 15.39
N THR A 172 2.58 -3.18 15.85
CA THR A 172 2.14 -2.49 17.06
C THR A 172 1.94 -1.00 16.77
N ARG A 173 0.93 -0.44 17.40
CA ARG A 173 0.61 0.98 17.35
C ARG A 173 0.34 1.48 18.76
N TYR A 174 0.83 2.64 19.07
CA TYR A 174 0.53 3.29 20.34
C TYR A 174 -0.59 4.30 20.15
N PRO A 175 -1.66 4.22 20.94
CA PRO A 175 -2.83 5.11 20.79
C PRO A 175 -2.48 6.58 21.03
N ASP A 176 -1.45 6.85 21.85
CA ASP A 176 -0.98 8.19 22.10
C ASP A 176 0.55 8.27 22.24
N ARG A 177 1.08 9.49 22.17
CA ARG A 177 2.52 9.77 22.29
C ARG A 177 3.08 9.38 23.67
N GLU A 178 2.27 9.53 24.71
CA GLU A 178 2.70 9.26 26.07
C GLU A 178 2.85 7.75 26.33
N ALA A 179 1.94 6.94 25.80
CA ALA A 179 2.06 5.48 25.81
C ALA A 179 3.33 5.01 25.08
N MET A 180 3.65 5.63 23.95
CA MET A 180 4.88 5.35 23.19
C MET A 180 6.13 5.70 24.02
N LEU A 181 6.16 6.87 24.65
CA LEU A 181 7.31 7.31 25.44
C LEU A 181 7.54 6.41 26.67
N ARG A 182 6.47 6.01 27.37
CA ARG A 182 6.58 5.04 28.47
C ARG A 182 7.22 3.73 28.02
N ARG A 183 6.85 3.23 26.85
CA ARG A 183 7.42 1.99 26.29
C ARG A 183 8.91 2.14 25.98
N LEU A 184 9.33 3.26 25.38
CA LEU A 184 10.74 3.52 25.08
C LEU A 184 11.61 3.61 26.35
N GLN A 185 11.05 4.12 27.45
CA GLN A 185 11.76 4.17 28.74
C GLN A 185 11.90 2.80 29.42
N GLN A 186 11.02 1.87 29.10
CA GLN A 186 11.01 0.51 29.66
C GLN A 186 11.77 -0.50 28.80
N ALA A 187 12.19 -0.12 27.59
CA ALA A 187 12.96 -1.01 26.72
C ALA A 187 14.33 -1.32 27.36
N PRO A 188 14.74 -2.58 27.46
CA PRO A 188 16.07 -2.93 27.93
C PRO A 188 17.12 -2.31 27.00
N ARG A 189 18.16 -1.74 27.61
CA ARG A 189 19.33 -1.19 26.90
C ARG A 189 20.23 -2.31 26.40
#